data_68d0ab36f20a75293c4db9fc45967c82
#
_entry.id   68d0ab36f20a75293c4db9fc45967c82
#
_cell.length_a   1.000
_cell.length_b   1.000
_cell.length_c   1.000
_cell.angle_alpha   90.00
_cell.angle_beta   90.00
_cell.angle_gamma   90.00
#
_symmetry.space_group_name_H-M   'P 1'
#
loop_
_entity.id
_entity.type
_entity.pdbx_description
1 polymer ?
#
loop_
_entity_poly.entity_id
_entity_poly.type
_entity_poly.pdbx_seq_one_letter_code
_entity_poly.pdbx_strand_id
1 'polypeptide(L)'
;MSDICVAYWSGTGNTEAMAQAIGAGITAAGKSADVVPMETISPADLKDQAVWVLGCSAMGAEELEDGTVEPFVSELEGFASGKKVALFGSYDWGDGEWMRNWEESCKEAGANLVCDSVICQEEPDDEATDACKALGAALV
;
A
#
# COMPACT_ATOMS: atom_id res chain seq x y z
N MET A 1 10.32 -9.86 10.91
CA MET A 1 9.13 -9.24 10.30
C MET A 1 8.02 -10.29 10.18
N SER A 2 6.77 -9.87 10.34
CA SER A 2 5.62 -10.78 10.26
C SER A 2 5.41 -11.35 8.85
N ASP A 3 4.40 -12.18 8.67
CA ASP A 3 4.13 -12.83 7.38
C ASP A 3 3.89 -11.84 6.24
N ILE A 4 3.17 -10.77 6.52
CA ILE A 4 2.86 -9.73 5.54
C ILE A 4 3.15 -8.36 6.15
N CYS A 5 3.88 -7.53 5.41
CA CYS A 5 4.17 -6.17 5.82
C CYS A 5 3.27 -5.19 5.07
N VAL A 6 2.58 -4.33 5.82
CA VAL A 6 1.78 -3.23 5.30
C VAL A 6 2.56 -1.95 5.58
N ALA A 7 3.22 -1.41 4.57
CA ALA A 7 4.03 -0.20 4.67
C ALA A 7 3.27 0.98 4.07
N TYR A 8 3.16 2.08 4.80
CA TYR A 8 2.35 3.21 4.37
C TYR A 8 2.99 4.55 4.68
N TRP A 9 2.56 5.57 3.96
CA TRP A 9 2.82 6.97 4.28
C TRP A 9 1.47 7.70 4.33
N SER A 10 1.24 8.46 5.39
CA SER A 10 -0.03 9.15 5.61
C SER A 10 0.22 10.60 6.00
N GLY A 11 -0.39 11.53 5.25
CA GLY A 11 -0.29 12.96 5.54
C GLY A 11 -1.29 13.41 6.60
N THR A 12 -2.49 12.85 6.61
CA THR A 12 -3.60 13.29 7.46
C THR A 12 -4.15 12.20 8.38
N GLY A 13 -3.62 10.98 8.30
CA GLY A 13 -4.11 9.83 9.07
C GLY A 13 -5.13 8.97 8.32
N ASN A 14 -5.62 9.40 7.16
CA ASN A 14 -6.60 8.63 6.40
C ASN A 14 -6.02 7.34 5.83
N THR A 15 -4.85 7.41 5.20
CA THR A 15 -4.17 6.22 4.68
C THR A 15 -3.73 5.30 5.83
N GLU A 16 -3.34 5.88 6.97
CA GLU A 16 -3.03 5.08 8.17
C GLU A 16 -4.24 4.26 8.63
N ALA A 17 -5.44 4.86 8.64
CA ALA A 17 -6.66 4.14 9.01
C ALA A 17 -6.93 2.98 8.04
N MET A 18 -6.68 3.18 6.74
CA MET A 18 -6.80 2.13 5.75
C MET A 18 -5.79 1.00 6.02
N ALA A 19 -4.54 1.36 6.33
CA ALA A 19 -3.50 0.38 6.64
C ALA A 19 -3.87 -0.48 7.85
N GLN A 20 -4.42 0.12 8.89
CA GLN A 20 -4.87 -0.61 10.08
C GLN A 20 -5.99 -1.60 9.74
N ALA A 21 -6.93 -1.19 8.89
CA ALA A 21 -8.03 -2.07 8.45
C ALA A 21 -7.51 -3.26 7.64
N ILE A 22 -6.51 -3.03 6.77
CA ILE A 22 -5.88 -4.10 5.99
C ILE A 22 -5.19 -5.10 6.93
N GLY A 23 -4.44 -4.58 7.91
CA GLY A 23 -3.78 -5.40 8.92
C GLY A 23 -4.77 -6.26 9.71
N ALA A 24 -5.91 -5.68 10.08
CA ALA A 24 -6.97 -6.42 10.77
C ALA A 24 -7.53 -7.54 9.92
N GLY A 25 -7.70 -7.31 8.60
CA GLY A 25 -8.15 -8.34 7.66
C GLY A 25 -7.17 -9.48 7.53
N ILE A 26 -5.88 -9.19 7.47
CA ILE A 26 -4.82 -10.20 7.41
C ILE A 26 -4.84 -11.06 8.67
N THR A 27 -4.91 -10.43 9.83
CA THR A 27 -4.93 -11.12 11.14
C THR A 27 -6.16 -12.00 11.27
N ALA A 28 -7.33 -11.48 10.89
CA ALA A 28 -8.58 -12.25 10.95
C ALA A 28 -8.56 -13.48 10.03
N ALA A 29 -7.79 -13.43 8.96
CA ALA A 29 -7.66 -14.55 8.02
C ALA A 29 -6.56 -15.56 8.43
N GLY A 30 -5.86 -15.32 9.55
CA GLY A 30 -4.95 -16.30 10.13
C GLY A 30 -3.46 -16.06 9.90
N LYS A 31 -3.07 -14.92 9.33
CA LYS A 31 -1.67 -14.55 9.16
C LYS A 31 -1.30 -13.37 10.06
N SER A 32 -0.01 -13.19 10.29
CA SER A 32 0.46 -12.02 11.04
C SER A 32 0.76 -10.86 10.10
N ALA A 33 0.52 -9.65 10.57
CA ALA A 33 0.76 -8.43 9.81
C ALA A 33 1.57 -7.42 10.62
N ASP A 34 2.56 -6.81 9.97
CA ASP A 34 3.24 -5.62 10.49
C ASP A 34 2.69 -4.42 9.74
N VAL A 35 2.03 -3.50 10.45
CA VAL A 35 1.51 -2.27 9.87
C VAL A 35 2.44 -1.14 10.34
N VAL A 36 3.26 -0.63 9.41
CA VAL A 36 4.35 0.28 9.76
C VAL A 36 4.43 1.48 8.82
N PRO A 37 4.76 2.67 9.34
CA PRO A 37 5.08 3.81 8.48
C PRO A 37 6.34 3.52 7.65
N MET A 38 6.36 3.97 6.39
CA MET A 38 7.52 3.76 5.52
C MET A 38 8.80 4.37 6.07
N GLU A 39 8.67 5.45 6.85
CA GLU A 39 9.83 6.14 7.45
C GLU A 39 10.57 5.27 8.46
N THR A 40 9.94 4.22 8.99
CA THR A 40 10.50 3.38 10.05
C THR A 40 11.20 2.12 9.53
N ILE A 41 11.11 1.86 8.23
CA ILE A 41 11.75 0.70 7.61
C ILE A 41 12.51 1.15 6.35
N SER A 42 13.31 0.25 5.80
CA SER A 42 13.97 0.49 4.51
C SER A 42 13.44 -0.47 3.45
N PRO A 43 13.57 -0.14 2.15
CA PRO A 43 13.17 -1.07 1.09
C PRO A 43 13.86 -2.43 1.20
N ALA A 44 15.10 -2.47 1.68
CA ALA A 44 15.83 -3.72 1.88
C ALA A 44 15.13 -4.67 2.85
N ASP A 45 14.36 -4.14 3.82
CA ASP A 45 13.60 -4.96 4.76
C ASP A 45 12.50 -5.75 4.07
N LEU A 46 12.05 -5.32 2.90
CA LEU A 46 11.00 -5.97 2.13
C LEU A 46 11.54 -6.92 1.06
N LYS A 47 12.84 -6.92 0.84
CA LYS A 47 13.45 -7.72 -0.22
C LYS A 47 13.12 -9.21 -0.14
N ASP A 48 13.08 -9.75 1.08
CA ASP A 48 12.82 -11.17 1.32
C ASP A 48 11.34 -11.49 1.54
N GLN A 49 10.47 -10.47 1.54
CA GLN A 49 9.02 -10.64 1.66
C GLN A 49 8.44 -10.97 0.29
N ALA A 50 7.61 -12.00 0.21
CA ALA A 50 6.96 -12.40 -1.05
C ALA A 50 5.78 -11.50 -1.40
N VAL A 51 5.14 -10.90 -0.40
CA VAL A 51 3.94 -10.06 -0.55
C VAL A 51 4.21 -8.69 0.06
N TRP A 52 3.96 -7.66 -0.72
CA TRP A 52 4.07 -6.26 -0.27
C TRP A 52 2.70 -5.59 -0.34
N VAL A 53 2.33 -4.92 0.74
CA VAL A 53 1.13 -4.07 0.76
C VAL A 53 1.63 -2.65 1.00
N LEU A 54 1.44 -1.78 0.03
CA LEU A 54 2.00 -0.44 0.03
C LEU A 54 0.90 0.60 -0.07
N GLY A 55 0.96 1.61 0.78
CA GLY A 55 -0.03 2.68 0.79
C GLY A 55 0.59 4.06 0.83
N CYS A 56 -0.05 5.00 0.15
CA CYS A 56 0.37 6.39 0.10
C CYS A 56 -0.81 7.30 -0.17
N SER A 57 -0.89 8.41 0.56
CA SER A 57 -1.86 9.47 0.24
C SER A 57 -1.44 10.17 -1.04
N ALA A 58 -2.42 10.55 -1.89
CA ALA A 58 -2.15 11.36 -3.08
C ALA A 58 -1.65 12.74 -2.64
N MET A 59 -0.62 13.23 -3.28
CA MET A 59 0.01 14.50 -2.94
C MET A 59 0.08 15.42 -4.16
N GLY A 60 0.02 16.71 -3.91
CA GLY A 60 0.19 17.73 -4.96
C GLY A 60 -0.75 17.51 -6.14
N ALA A 61 -0.21 17.31 -7.33
CA ALA A 61 -0.96 17.07 -8.56
C ALA A 61 -1.21 15.58 -8.79
N GLU A 62 -1.78 14.89 -7.81
CA GLU A 62 -2.00 13.44 -7.80
C GLU A 62 -0.71 12.66 -8.06
N GLU A 63 0.25 12.86 -7.17
CA GLU A 63 1.55 12.17 -7.22
C GLU A 63 1.82 11.46 -5.91
N LEU A 64 2.77 10.54 -5.92
CA LEU A 64 3.30 9.96 -4.69
C LEU A 64 4.04 11.06 -3.92
N GLU A 65 4.05 10.94 -2.59
CA GLU A 65 4.82 11.86 -1.75
C GLU A 65 6.30 11.75 -2.12
N ASP A 66 6.97 12.88 -2.34
CA ASP A 66 8.30 12.91 -2.96
C ASP A 66 9.48 12.77 -1.98
N GLY A 67 9.26 12.99 -0.70
CA GLY A 67 10.33 12.95 0.30
C GLY A 67 10.63 11.55 0.84
N THR A 68 9.62 10.72 0.99
CA THR A 68 9.73 9.39 1.59
C THR A 68 9.29 8.29 0.63
N VAL A 69 8.10 8.42 0.06
CA VAL A 69 7.48 7.34 -0.73
C VAL A 69 8.16 7.15 -2.07
N GLU A 70 8.40 8.22 -2.81
CA GLU A 70 8.99 8.11 -4.15
C GLU A 70 10.37 7.47 -4.12
N PRO A 71 11.31 7.88 -3.24
CA PRO A 71 12.60 7.19 -3.13
C PRO A 71 12.48 5.74 -2.67
N PHE A 72 11.55 5.48 -1.74
CA PHE A 72 11.30 4.14 -1.21
C PHE A 72 10.80 3.20 -2.32
N VAL A 73 9.80 3.63 -3.07
CA VAL A 73 9.22 2.86 -4.17
C VAL A 73 10.23 2.65 -5.29
N SER A 74 11.01 3.68 -5.62
CA SER A 74 12.03 3.59 -6.65
C SER A 74 13.05 2.50 -6.33
N GLU A 75 13.48 2.41 -5.07
CA GLU A 75 14.42 1.36 -4.64
C GLU A 75 13.75 -0.02 -4.64
N LEU A 76 12.48 -0.12 -4.19
CA LEU A 76 11.73 -1.37 -4.22
C LEU A 76 11.60 -1.94 -5.62
N GLU A 77 11.43 -1.08 -6.63
CA GLU A 77 11.27 -1.50 -8.02
C GLU A 77 12.49 -2.27 -8.52
N GLY A 78 13.66 -2.05 -7.94
CA GLY A 78 14.88 -2.78 -8.29
C GLY A 78 14.83 -4.27 -7.95
N PHE A 79 13.93 -4.70 -7.07
CA PHE A 79 13.77 -6.12 -6.73
C PHE A 79 12.29 -6.53 -6.66
N ALA A 80 11.45 -5.85 -7.42
CA ALA A 80 10.00 -6.10 -7.44
C ALA A 80 9.60 -7.29 -8.32
N SER A 81 10.48 -7.76 -9.20
CA SER A 81 10.16 -8.83 -10.13
C SER A 81 9.68 -10.10 -9.39
N GLY A 82 8.50 -10.58 -9.76
CA GLY A 82 7.91 -11.76 -9.15
C GLY A 82 7.23 -11.54 -7.80
N LYS A 83 7.29 -10.33 -7.24
CA LYS A 83 6.64 -10.02 -5.97
C LYS A 83 5.13 -9.82 -6.17
N LYS A 84 4.37 -10.24 -5.18
CA LYS A 84 2.92 -9.98 -5.13
C LYS A 84 2.71 -8.66 -4.42
N VAL A 85 2.01 -7.72 -5.07
CA VAL A 85 1.85 -6.37 -4.56
C VAL A 85 0.37 -5.98 -4.51
N ALA A 86 -0.04 -5.34 -3.43
CA ALA A 86 -1.35 -4.72 -3.30
C ALA A 86 -1.13 -3.26 -2.89
N LEU A 87 -1.90 -2.36 -3.49
CA LEU A 87 -1.76 -0.92 -3.27
C LEU A 87 -3.04 -0.33 -2.68
N PHE A 88 -2.89 0.72 -1.88
CA PHE A 88 -4.03 1.44 -1.30
C PHE A 88 -3.64 2.89 -1.02
N GLY A 89 -4.64 3.72 -0.79
CA GLY A 89 -4.38 5.11 -0.43
C GLY A 89 -5.63 5.98 -0.43
N SER A 90 -5.52 7.16 0.18
CA SER A 90 -6.58 8.16 0.21
C SER A 90 -6.20 9.36 -0.65
N TYR A 91 -7.19 10.13 -1.10
CA TYR A 91 -6.96 11.35 -1.87
C TYR A 91 -8.00 12.41 -1.47
N ASP A 92 -7.64 13.69 -1.66
CA ASP A 92 -8.54 14.79 -1.35
C ASP A 92 -9.29 15.28 -2.59
N TRP A 93 -8.60 15.35 -3.72
CA TRP A 93 -9.16 15.78 -4.99
C TRP A 93 -8.56 14.96 -6.13
N GLY A 94 -9.12 15.09 -7.30
CA GLY A 94 -8.72 14.26 -8.44
C GLY A 94 -9.55 12.99 -8.51
N ASP A 95 -9.11 12.02 -9.27
CA ASP A 95 -9.87 10.81 -9.57
C ASP A 95 -9.07 9.50 -9.42
N GLY A 96 -7.95 9.53 -8.71
CA GLY A 96 -7.13 8.34 -8.50
C GLY A 96 -6.00 8.16 -9.50
N GLU A 97 -5.65 9.20 -10.24
CA GLU A 97 -4.57 9.14 -11.23
C GLU A 97 -3.24 8.69 -10.61
N TRP A 98 -2.91 9.17 -9.40
CA TRP A 98 -1.67 8.78 -8.71
C TRP A 98 -1.60 7.26 -8.51
N MET A 99 -2.73 6.64 -8.24
CA MET A 99 -2.79 5.20 -8.01
C MET A 99 -2.67 4.44 -9.33
N ARG A 100 -3.32 4.91 -10.39
CA ARG A 100 -3.18 4.30 -11.72
C ARG A 100 -1.74 4.35 -12.22
N ASN A 101 -1.07 5.46 -12.01
CA ASN A 101 0.34 5.62 -12.38
C ASN A 101 1.23 4.70 -11.54
N TRP A 102 0.94 4.55 -10.26
CA TRP A 102 1.68 3.66 -9.37
C TRP A 102 1.49 2.19 -9.78
N GLU A 103 0.27 1.79 -10.10
CA GLU A 103 -0.01 0.44 -10.60
C GLU A 103 0.80 0.15 -11.86
N GLU A 104 0.84 1.09 -12.78
CA GLU A 104 1.60 0.95 -14.03
C GLU A 104 3.10 0.80 -13.76
N SER A 105 3.62 1.62 -12.86
CA SER A 105 5.02 1.56 -12.46
C SER A 105 5.39 0.20 -11.85
N CYS A 106 4.51 -0.35 -10.99
CA CYS A 106 4.71 -1.67 -10.40
C CYS A 106 4.73 -2.76 -11.49
N LYS A 107 3.83 -2.70 -12.45
CA LYS A 107 3.78 -3.66 -13.55
C LYS A 107 5.04 -3.60 -14.40
N GLU A 108 5.52 -2.40 -14.70
CA GLU A 108 6.75 -2.20 -15.47
C GLU A 108 7.98 -2.77 -14.74
N ALA A 109 7.96 -2.74 -13.40
CA ALA A 109 9.04 -3.30 -12.58
C ALA A 109 8.96 -4.83 -12.45
N GLY A 110 7.93 -5.47 -12.99
CA GLY A 110 7.77 -6.92 -12.95
C GLY A 110 6.98 -7.45 -11.76
N ALA A 111 6.35 -6.58 -10.98
CA ALA A 111 5.52 -6.98 -9.86
C ALA A 111 4.15 -7.48 -10.33
N ASN A 112 3.55 -8.36 -9.55
CA ASN A 112 2.20 -8.87 -9.81
C ASN A 112 1.21 -8.16 -8.89
N LEU A 113 0.32 -7.35 -9.46
CA LEU A 113 -0.78 -6.75 -8.70
C LEU A 113 -1.84 -7.84 -8.52
N VAL A 114 -2.01 -8.31 -7.30
CA VAL A 114 -2.84 -9.49 -7.00
C VAL A 114 -4.32 -9.16 -6.82
N CYS A 115 -4.65 -7.89 -6.69
CA CYS A 115 -6.04 -7.43 -6.55
C CYS A 115 -6.14 -5.96 -6.95
N ASP A 116 -7.36 -5.47 -7.10
CA ASP A 116 -7.60 -4.05 -7.37
C ASP A 116 -7.12 -3.21 -6.20
N SER A 117 -6.53 -2.06 -6.50
CA SER A 117 -6.12 -1.11 -5.48
C SER A 117 -7.35 -0.56 -4.77
N VAL A 118 -7.24 -0.37 -3.45
CA VAL A 118 -8.31 0.27 -2.67
C VAL A 118 -7.97 1.74 -2.50
N ILE A 119 -8.84 2.60 -3.01
CA ILE A 119 -8.69 4.05 -2.85
C ILE A 119 -9.97 4.62 -2.22
N CYS A 120 -9.84 5.70 -1.46
CA CYS A 120 -10.98 6.42 -0.93
C CYS A 120 -10.70 7.91 -0.92
N GLN A 121 -11.75 8.70 -1.02
CA GLN A 121 -11.63 10.15 -0.93
C GLN A 121 -11.73 10.58 0.52
N GLU A 122 -10.73 11.31 0.98
CA GLU A 122 -10.64 11.80 2.36
C GLU A 122 -10.67 10.63 3.37
N GLU A 123 -11.45 10.75 4.44
CA GLU A 123 -11.52 9.73 5.47
C GLU A 123 -12.21 8.45 4.97
N PRO A 124 -11.65 7.25 5.25
CA PRO A 124 -12.31 6.02 4.84
C PRO A 124 -13.65 5.84 5.55
N ASP A 125 -14.70 5.65 4.75
CA ASP A 125 -16.03 5.32 5.25
C ASP A 125 -16.15 3.81 5.52
N ASP A 126 -17.34 3.34 5.88
CA ASP A 126 -17.56 1.93 6.19
C ASP A 126 -17.28 1.04 4.97
N GLU A 127 -17.65 1.49 3.77
CA GLU A 127 -17.40 0.75 2.53
C GLU A 127 -15.90 0.62 2.25
N ALA A 128 -15.14 1.71 2.39
CA ALA A 128 -13.69 1.68 2.19
C ALA A 128 -12.99 0.84 3.25
N THR A 129 -13.44 0.93 4.50
CA THR A 129 -12.90 0.12 5.60
C THR A 129 -13.13 -1.37 5.33
N ASP A 130 -14.32 -1.74 4.90
CA ASP A 130 -14.64 -3.13 4.57
C ASP A 130 -13.82 -3.61 3.36
N ALA A 131 -13.62 -2.76 2.37
CA ALA A 131 -12.77 -3.08 1.21
C ALA A 131 -11.32 -3.31 1.62
N CYS A 132 -10.80 -2.53 2.57
CA CYS A 132 -9.44 -2.73 3.10
C CYS A 132 -9.32 -4.06 3.84
N LYS A 133 -10.31 -4.41 4.67
CA LYS A 133 -10.31 -5.71 5.37
C LYS A 133 -10.37 -6.86 4.37
N ALA A 134 -11.18 -6.75 3.32
CA ALA A 134 -11.29 -7.75 2.28
C ALA A 134 -9.99 -7.89 1.49
N LEU A 135 -9.30 -6.78 1.22
CA LEU A 135 -7.99 -6.80 0.57
C LEU A 135 -7.00 -7.59 1.42
N GLY A 136 -6.93 -7.30 2.72
CA GLY A 136 -6.05 -8.02 3.64
C GLY A 136 -6.34 -9.52 3.66
N ALA A 137 -7.60 -9.89 3.76
CA ALA A 137 -8.02 -11.31 3.77
C ALA A 137 -7.66 -12.02 2.46
N ALA A 138 -7.70 -11.32 1.33
CA ALA A 138 -7.39 -11.89 0.02
C ALA A 138 -5.90 -12.21 -0.15
N LEU A 139 -5.04 -11.64 0.70
CA LEU A 139 -3.59 -11.85 0.64
C LEU A 139 -3.12 -13.09 1.42
N VAL A 140 -4.01 -13.71 2.17
CA VAL A 140 -3.69 -14.85 3.04
C VAL A 140 -3.78 -16.19 2.32
#